data_cf29d202c401f8b0536e617f64f49a1a
#
_entry.id   cf29d202c401f8b0536e617f64f49a1a
#
_cell.length_a   1.000
_cell.length_b   1.000
_cell.length_c   1.000
_cell.angle_alpha   90.00
_cell.angle_beta   90.00
_cell.angle_gamma   90.00
#
_symmetry.space_group_name_H-M   'P 1'
#
loop_
_entity.id
_entity.type
_entity.pdbx_description
1 polymer ?
#
loop_
_entity_poly.entity_id
_entity_poly.type
_entity_poly.pdbx_seq_one_letter_code
_entity_poly.pdbx_strand_id
1 'polypeptide(L)'
;MAQKLSNLANKSKVKFGSLYGSPIVWIVADTNHAGYPSNSVTLETNQIIKMLCFDATEPSNGNSDRRNYGNNRYIYSNLRQWLNSPAAAGQWYTAQHSADQTPDSSHVWIGVNPYSSLAGFLNAFTANERAALLNTTITVGKSSTDGGGTETCTDKIFPLSCTEVGLSGDHVCGSKLAIFSDNN
;
A
#
# COMPACT_ATOMS: atom_id res chain seq x y z
N MET A 1 -21.04 -13.00 20.77
CA MET A 1 -20.64 -13.78 19.57
C MET A 1 -19.75 -12.91 18.71
N ALA A 2 -18.64 -13.42 18.18
CA ALA A 2 -17.81 -12.68 17.23
C ALA A 2 -18.59 -12.52 15.92
N GLN A 3 -18.67 -11.29 15.41
CA GLN A 3 -19.33 -10.99 14.14
C GLN A 3 -18.31 -11.20 13.00
N LYS A 4 -18.72 -11.84 11.92
CA LYS A 4 -17.90 -11.95 10.71
C LYS A 4 -17.79 -10.59 10.02
N LEU A 5 -16.60 -10.23 9.52
CA LEU A 5 -16.39 -8.97 8.79
C LEU A 5 -17.32 -8.85 7.58
N SER A 6 -17.56 -9.95 6.86
CA SER A 6 -18.47 -9.99 5.70
C SER A 6 -19.94 -9.63 6.00
N ASN A 7 -20.33 -9.60 7.28
CA ASN A 7 -21.66 -9.21 7.70
C ASN A 7 -21.76 -7.72 8.09
N LEU A 8 -20.67 -6.98 7.99
CA LEU A 8 -20.65 -5.55 8.29
C LEU A 8 -21.08 -4.76 7.04
N ALA A 9 -21.87 -3.74 7.26
CA ALA A 9 -22.19 -2.79 6.20
C ALA A 9 -20.96 -1.96 5.80
N ASN A 10 -20.94 -1.47 4.56
CA ASN A 10 -19.96 -0.47 4.13
C ASN A 10 -19.98 0.74 5.08
N LYS A 11 -18.85 1.37 5.28
CA LYS A 11 -18.60 2.43 6.27
C LYS A 11 -18.58 1.98 7.74
N SER A 12 -18.84 0.70 8.07
CA SER A 12 -18.62 0.19 9.42
C SER A 12 -17.15 0.32 9.80
N LYS A 13 -16.89 0.64 11.08
CA LYS A 13 -15.52 0.76 11.60
C LYS A 13 -15.11 -0.51 12.32
N VAL A 14 -13.90 -0.97 12.05
CA VAL A 14 -13.29 -2.12 12.70
C VAL A 14 -11.90 -1.77 13.23
N LYS A 15 -11.50 -2.40 14.33
CA LYS A 15 -10.13 -2.31 14.87
C LYS A 15 -9.39 -3.57 14.47
N PHE A 16 -8.25 -3.41 13.78
CA PHE A 16 -7.48 -4.54 13.29
C PHE A 16 -6.01 -4.12 13.15
N GLY A 17 -5.11 -4.83 13.84
CA GLY A 17 -3.72 -4.43 14.02
C GLY A 17 -3.53 -3.30 15.03
N SER A 18 -2.29 -3.03 15.40
CA SER A 18 -1.89 -1.98 16.33
C SER A 18 -0.59 -1.31 15.88
N LEU A 19 -0.59 0.00 15.82
CA LEU A 19 0.57 0.80 15.46
C LEU A 19 0.86 1.83 16.55
N TYR A 20 2.11 1.91 16.99
CA TYR A 20 2.56 2.81 18.08
C TYR A 20 1.72 2.66 19.36
N GLY A 21 1.34 1.42 19.70
CA GLY A 21 0.56 1.12 20.91
C GLY A 21 -0.94 1.41 20.81
N SER A 22 -1.44 1.87 19.67
CA SER A 22 -2.85 2.15 19.44
C SER A 22 -3.44 1.26 18.36
N PRO A 23 -4.70 0.78 18.51
CA PRO A 23 -5.36 0.02 17.47
C PRO A 23 -5.51 0.83 16.18
N ILE A 24 -5.25 0.20 15.04
CA ILE A 24 -5.57 0.80 13.74
C ILE A 24 -7.07 0.67 13.51
N VAL A 25 -7.72 1.79 13.19
CA VAL A 25 -9.14 1.83 12.85
C VAL A 25 -9.30 1.82 11.34
N TRP A 26 -10.07 0.88 10.85
CA TRP A 26 -10.38 0.69 9.43
C TRP A 26 -11.85 0.94 9.18
N ILE A 27 -12.18 1.28 7.94
CA ILE A 27 -13.54 1.37 7.42
C ILE A 27 -13.75 0.21 6.45
N VAL A 28 -14.89 -0.44 6.51
CA VAL A 28 -15.32 -1.39 5.48
C VAL A 28 -15.60 -0.60 4.21
N ALA A 29 -14.70 -0.72 3.22
CA ALA A 29 -14.78 0.01 1.96
C ALA A 29 -15.62 -0.73 0.92
N ASP A 30 -15.52 -2.06 0.90
CA ASP A 30 -16.30 -2.93 0.03
C ASP A 30 -16.36 -4.35 0.57
N THR A 31 -17.34 -5.12 0.11
CA THR A 31 -17.46 -6.55 0.39
C THR A 31 -17.53 -7.31 -0.92
N ASN A 32 -16.67 -8.32 -1.07
CA ASN A 32 -16.61 -9.14 -2.28
C ASN A 32 -16.32 -8.32 -3.56
N HIS A 33 -15.38 -7.38 -3.45
CA HIS A 33 -14.99 -6.49 -4.54
C HIS A 33 -14.55 -7.27 -5.79
N ALA A 34 -15.02 -6.83 -6.96
CA ALA A 34 -14.71 -7.49 -8.23
C ALA A 34 -13.19 -7.49 -8.52
N GLY A 35 -12.64 -8.64 -8.85
CA GLY A 35 -11.20 -8.82 -9.08
C GLY A 35 -10.37 -9.14 -7.82
N TYR A 36 -10.96 -9.02 -6.63
CA TYR A 36 -10.34 -9.40 -5.36
C TYR A 36 -10.73 -10.84 -4.95
N PRO A 37 -10.06 -11.43 -3.95
CA PRO A 37 -10.41 -12.78 -3.48
C PRO A 37 -11.88 -12.91 -3.09
N SER A 38 -12.51 -14.01 -3.48
CA SER A 38 -13.92 -14.28 -3.17
C SER A 38 -14.18 -14.25 -1.67
N ASN A 39 -15.33 -13.72 -1.27
CA ASN A 39 -15.74 -13.57 0.14
C ASN A 39 -14.79 -12.71 0.99
N SER A 40 -14.00 -11.85 0.34
CA SER A 40 -13.13 -10.90 1.03
C SER A 40 -13.88 -9.63 1.45
N VAL A 41 -13.29 -8.90 2.38
CA VAL A 41 -13.71 -7.56 2.78
C VAL A 41 -12.53 -6.62 2.57
N THR A 42 -12.75 -5.57 1.79
CA THR A 42 -11.77 -4.52 1.59
C THR A 42 -11.87 -3.50 2.70
N LEU A 43 -10.75 -3.27 3.37
CA LEU A 43 -10.65 -2.32 4.47
C LEU A 43 -9.77 -1.14 4.04
N GLU A 44 -10.24 0.07 4.29
CA GLU A 44 -9.49 1.31 4.13
C GLU A 44 -9.19 1.91 5.51
N THR A 45 -8.05 2.53 5.70
CA THR A 45 -7.73 3.20 6.98
C THR A 45 -8.62 4.41 7.20
N ASN A 46 -9.22 4.52 8.40
CA ASN A 46 -10.16 5.61 8.73
C ASN A 46 -9.48 7.01 8.76
N GLN A 47 -8.16 7.04 8.79
CA GLN A 47 -7.37 8.28 8.83
C GLN A 47 -5.98 8.04 8.26
N ILE A 48 -5.27 9.10 7.93
CA ILE A 48 -3.86 9.02 7.53
C ILE A 48 -3.06 8.40 8.68
N ILE A 49 -2.42 7.26 8.41
CA ILE A 49 -1.59 6.56 9.39
C ILE A 49 -0.20 7.19 9.45
N LYS A 50 0.38 7.47 8.30
CA LYS A 50 1.73 8.03 8.17
C LYS A 50 1.92 8.71 6.82
N MET A 51 2.77 9.73 6.80
CA MET A 51 3.27 10.34 5.57
C MET A 51 4.65 9.76 5.28
N LEU A 52 4.82 9.13 4.12
CA LEU A 52 6.06 8.49 3.68
C LEU A 52 6.33 8.89 2.23
N CYS A 53 7.61 8.90 1.81
CA CYS A 53 7.89 8.93 0.39
C CYS A 53 7.46 7.60 -0.24
N PHE A 54 7.05 7.66 -1.49
CA PHE A 54 6.69 6.47 -2.27
C PHE A 54 7.91 5.58 -2.48
N ASP A 55 9.04 6.23 -2.80
CA ASP A 55 10.31 5.58 -3.01
C ASP A 55 11.46 6.49 -2.60
N ALA A 56 12.61 5.92 -2.27
CA ALA A 56 13.85 6.66 -2.01
C ALA A 56 14.41 7.25 -3.30
N THR A 57 15.13 8.36 -3.20
CA THR A 57 15.90 8.90 -4.33
C THR A 57 16.96 7.89 -4.77
N GLU A 58 17.23 7.83 -6.07
CA GLU A 58 18.16 6.88 -6.68
C GLU A 58 19.36 7.63 -7.31
N PRO A 59 20.36 8.07 -6.55
CA PRO A 59 21.43 8.96 -7.06
C PRO A 59 22.20 8.42 -8.26
N SER A 60 22.29 7.10 -8.41
CA SER A 60 22.96 6.44 -9.54
C SER A 60 22.08 6.15 -10.74
N ASN A 61 20.76 6.50 -10.69
CA ASN A 61 19.85 6.22 -11.78
C ASN A 61 20.13 7.13 -13.00
N GLY A 62 20.05 6.56 -14.20
CA GLY A 62 20.19 7.32 -15.44
C GLY A 62 19.07 8.36 -15.68
N ASN A 63 17.87 8.14 -15.13
CA ASN A 63 16.75 9.06 -15.24
C ASN A 63 16.85 10.15 -14.16
N SER A 64 16.76 11.43 -14.56
CA SER A 64 16.90 12.59 -13.67
C SER A 64 15.81 12.65 -12.59
N ASP A 65 14.58 12.28 -12.94
CA ASP A 65 13.47 12.35 -12.00
C ASP A 65 13.63 11.29 -10.90
N ARG A 66 14.06 10.07 -11.27
CA ARG A 66 14.36 9.02 -10.30
C ARG A 66 15.54 9.35 -9.41
N ARG A 67 16.59 10.01 -9.95
CA ARG A 67 17.69 10.50 -9.10
C ARG A 67 17.20 11.44 -8.01
N ASN A 68 16.23 12.29 -8.32
CA ASN A 68 15.80 13.36 -7.42
C ASN A 68 14.60 12.97 -6.54
N TYR A 69 13.70 12.12 -7.04
CA TYR A 69 12.39 11.86 -6.42
C TYR A 69 12.08 10.39 -6.17
N GLY A 70 12.98 9.47 -6.56
CA GLY A 70 12.74 8.03 -6.48
C GLY A 70 11.97 7.46 -7.66
N ASN A 71 11.77 6.15 -7.64
CA ASN A 71 11.07 5.42 -8.69
C ASN A 71 9.54 5.54 -8.50
N ASN A 72 8.82 5.85 -9.54
CA ASN A 72 7.37 5.91 -9.52
C ASN A 72 6.67 4.60 -9.92
N ARG A 73 7.41 3.49 -10.01
CA ARG A 73 6.88 2.16 -10.33
C ARG A 73 6.57 1.39 -9.06
N TYR A 74 5.29 1.14 -8.81
CA TYR A 74 4.83 0.56 -7.54
C TYR A 74 5.53 -0.75 -7.17
N ILE A 75 5.72 -1.66 -8.15
CA ILE A 75 6.30 -2.98 -7.85
C ILE A 75 7.75 -2.91 -7.31
N TYR A 76 8.45 -1.82 -7.55
CA TYR A 76 9.81 -1.57 -7.07
C TYR A 76 9.88 -0.59 -5.90
N SER A 77 8.76 0.02 -5.50
CA SER A 77 8.78 1.05 -4.48
C SER A 77 9.13 0.53 -3.09
N ASN A 78 9.85 1.33 -2.33
CA ASN A 78 10.10 1.07 -0.91
C ASN A 78 8.78 1.03 -0.12
N LEU A 79 7.78 1.83 -0.52
CA LEU A 79 6.45 1.81 0.10
C LEU A 79 5.82 0.41 0.03
N ARG A 80 5.85 -0.24 -1.15
CA ARG A 80 5.33 -1.59 -1.31
C ARG A 80 6.04 -2.59 -0.40
N GLN A 81 7.39 -2.55 -0.36
CA GLN A 81 8.18 -3.42 0.50
C GLN A 81 7.80 -3.24 1.96
N TRP A 82 7.74 -2.00 2.43
CA TRP A 82 7.39 -1.68 3.81
C TRP A 82 5.99 -2.15 4.17
N LEU A 83 4.99 -1.88 3.32
CA LEU A 83 3.59 -2.29 3.53
C LEU A 83 3.44 -3.80 3.68
N ASN A 84 4.23 -4.60 2.96
CA ASN A 84 4.08 -6.05 2.88
C ASN A 84 5.14 -6.83 3.68
N SER A 85 5.93 -6.15 4.51
CA SER A 85 6.96 -6.79 5.34
C SER A 85 6.54 -6.94 6.80
N PRO A 86 6.67 -8.15 7.40
CA PRO A 86 6.55 -8.37 8.85
C PRO A 86 7.89 -8.19 9.58
N ALA A 87 8.97 -7.78 8.92
CA ALA A 87 10.30 -7.72 9.48
C ALA A 87 10.42 -6.71 10.62
N ALA A 88 11.35 -6.96 11.53
CA ALA A 88 11.70 -6.04 12.59
C ALA A 88 12.22 -4.70 12.06
N ALA A 89 12.34 -3.71 12.94
CA ALA A 89 12.83 -2.38 12.63
C ALA A 89 14.19 -2.44 11.90
N GLY A 90 14.29 -1.75 10.77
CA GLY A 90 15.49 -1.71 9.93
C GLY A 90 15.81 -2.97 9.12
N GLN A 91 14.94 -3.98 9.12
CA GLN A 91 15.19 -5.28 8.48
C GLN A 91 14.28 -5.57 7.28
N TRP A 92 13.43 -4.64 6.88
CA TRP A 92 12.42 -4.88 5.84
C TRP A 92 12.91 -4.54 4.42
N TYR A 93 13.93 -3.71 4.31
CA TYR A 93 14.42 -3.25 3.02
C TYR A 93 15.35 -4.28 2.35
N THR A 94 15.12 -4.46 1.06
CA THR A 94 16.03 -5.19 0.16
C THR A 94 16.01 -4.48 -1.19
N ALA A 95 17.18 -4.16 -1.75
CA ALA A 95 17.28 -3.50 -3.04
C ALA A 95 16.55 -4.31 -4.14
N GLN A 96 15.63 -3.68 -4.85
CA GLN A 96 14.81 -4.28 -5.90
C GLN A 96 15.49 -4.19 -7.28
N HIS A 97 16.40 -3.25 -7.44
CA HIS A 97 17.22 -3.05 -8.64
C HIS A 97 18.52 -2.30 -8.29
N SER A 98 19.42 -2.16 -9.26
CA SER A 98 20.78 -1.67 -9.00
C SER A 98 20.90 -0.24 -8.47
N ALA A 99 19.93 0.62 -8.77
CA ALA A 99 19.93 2.01 -8.31
C ALA A 99 19.12 2.23 -7.01
N ASP A 100 18.37 1.22 -6.57
CA ASP A 100 17.47 1.31 -5.42
C ASP A 100 18.22 1.65 -4.13
N GLN A 101 17.62 2.49 -3.30
CA GLN A 101 18.16 2.95 -2.03
C GLN A 101 17.18 2.72 -0.89
N THR A 102 17.72 2.69 0.32
CA THR A 102 16.92 2.66 1.53
C THR A 102 16.34 4.05 1.81
N PRO A 103 15.07 4.17 2.23
CA PRO A 103 14.46 5.47 2.53
C PRO A 103 14.90 6.04 3.89
N ASP A 104 16.20 6.27 4.02
CA ASP A 104 16.81 6.96 5.15
C ASP A 104 16.83 8.49 4.95
N SER A 105 17.36 9.24 5.91
CA SER A 105 17.40 10.71 5.86
C SER A 105 18.21 11.28 4.69
N SER A 106 19.08 10.50 4.07
CA SER A 106 19.91 10.91 2.92
C SER A 106 19.19 10.68 1.58
N HIS A 107 18.24 9.75 1.54
CA HIS A 107 17.59 9.31 0.32
C HIS A 107 16.08 9.59 0.27
N VAL A 108 15.49 10.19 1.30
CA VAL A 108 14.14 10.76 1.20
C VAL A 108 14.20 12.21 0.77
N TRP A 109 13.22 12.67 -0.01
CA TRP A 109 13.20 14.03 -0.51
C TRP A 109 13.27 15.04 0.66
N ILE A 110 14.23 15.98 0.60
CA ILE A 110 14.54 16.96 1.63
C ILE A 110 14.70 16.41 3.07
N GLY A 111 15.00 15.11 3.22
CA GLY A 111 15.24 14.48 4.53
C GLY A 111 13.99 14.31 5.41
N VAL A 112 12.78 14.51 4.87
CA VAL A 112 11.53 14.50 5.67
C VAL A 112 10.93 13.08 5.70
N ASN A 113 10.54 12.67 6.92
CA ASN A 113 9.89 11.38 7.19
C ASN A 113 10.67 10.15 6.69
N PRO A 114 11.96 9.98 7.00
CA PRO A 114 12.66 8.73 6.73
C PRO A 114 11.98 7.58 7.47
N TYR A 115 11.98 6.40 6.87
CA TYR A 115 11.30 5.25 7.47
C TYR A 115 12.06 3.92 7.38
N SER A 116 13.31 3.95 6.92
CA SER A 116 14.18 2.77 6.87
C SER A 116 14.33 2.07 8.21
N SER A 117 14.35 2.83 9.32
CA SER A 117 14.49 2.32 10.69
C SER A 117 13.18 1.81 11.30
N LEU A 118 12.04 1.98 10.65
CA LEU A 118 10.77 1.45 11.15
C LEU A 118 10.71 -0.08 10.98
N ALA A 119 9.87 -0.75 11.77
CA ALA A 119 9.44 -2.10 11.46
C ALA A 119 8.55 -2.10 10.21
N GLY A 120 8.59 -3.18 9.43
CA GLY A 120 7.67 -3.34 8.31
C GLY A 120 6.21 -3.29 8.78
N PHE A 121 5.29 -2.80 7.94
CA PHE A 121 3.93 -2.50 8.37
C PHE A 121 3.15 -3.74 8.81
N LEU A 122 3.40 -4.92 8.22
CA LEU A 122 2.78 -6.16 8.69
C LEU A 122 3.20 -6.56 10.11
N ASN A 123 4.24 -5.95 10.68
CA ASN A 123 4.60 -6.13 12.09
C ASN A 123 3.55 -5.51 13.05
N ALA A 124 2.73 -4.58 12.56
CA ALA A 124 1.60 -4.02 13.32
C ALA A 124 0.47 -5.04 13.60
N PHE A 125 0.54 -6.23 13.01
CA PHE A 125 -0.49 -7.26 13.12
C PHE A 125 0.06 -8.49 13.85
N THR A 126 -0.75 -9.10 14.70
CA THR A 126 -0.46 -10.42 15.30
C THR A 126 -0.36 -11.49 14.22
N ALA A 127 0.18 -12.66 14.55
CA ALA A 127 0.27 -13.77 13.60
C ALA A 127 -1.11 -14.19 13.04
N ASN A 128 -2.14 -14.22 13.90
CA ASN A 128 -3.50 -14.56 13.49
C ASN A 128 -4.10 -13.47 12.57
N GLU A 129 -3.87 -12.20 12.87
CA GLU A 129 -4.32 -11.09 12.02
C GLU A 129 -3.61 -11.13 10.67
N ARG A 130 -2.29 -11.36 10.62
CA ARG A 130 -1.56 -11.52 9.35
C ARG A 130 -2.08 -12.69 8.51
N ALA A 131 -2.48 -13.78 9.16
CA ALA A 131 -3.07 -14.95 8.47
C ALA A 131 -4.46 -14.61 7.87
N ALA A 132 -5.18 -13.67 8.46
CA ALA A 132 -6.48 -13.21 7.94
C ALA A 132 -6.34 -12.21 6.77
N LEU A 133 -5.19 -11.58 6.59
CA LEU A 133 -4.91 -10.73 5.42
C LEU A 133 -4.70 -11.60 4.18
N LEU A 134 -5.54 -11.40 3.19
CA LEU A 134 -5.51 -12.18 1.95
C LEU A 134 -4.47 -11.61 0.97
N ASN A 135 -3.82 -12.51 0.23
CA ASN A 135 -3.04 -12.13 -0.92
C ASN A 135 -3.98 -11.70 -2.05
N THR A 136 -3.86 -10.47 -2.49
CA THR A 136 -4.70 -9.88 -3.52
C THR A 136 -3.83 -9.52 -4.73
N THR A 137 -4.18 -10.03 -5.90
CA THR A 137 -3.53 -9.61 -7.15
C THR A 137 -4.17 -8.32 -7.60
N ILE A 138 -3.35 -7.28 -7.71
CA ILE A 138 -3.77 -5.95 -8.14
C ILE A 138 -3.10 -5.59 -9.47
N THR A 139 -3.78 -4.77 -10.27
CA THR A 139 -3.23 -4.16 -11.48
C THR A 139 -2.71 -2.76 -11.12
N VAL A 140 -1.51 -2.45 -11.55
CA VAL A 140 -0.86 -1.16 -11.27
C VAL A 140 -0.34 -0.54 -12.57
N GLY A 141 -0.34 0.78 -12.64
CA GLY A 141 0.18 1.52 -13.79
C GLY A 141 1.71 1.52 -13.82
N LYS A 142 2.26 1.55 -15.02
CA LYS A 142 3.68 1.83 -15.29
C LYS A 142 3.84 3.18 -15.93
N SER A 143 4.86 3.94 -15.52
CA SER A 143 5.19 5.19 -16.19
C SER A 143 5.69 4.96 -17.62
N SER A 144 5.63 6.01 -18.45
CA SER A 144 6.20 5.98 -19.81
C SER A 144 7.69 5.66 -19.81
N THR A 145 8.42 6.03 -18.76
CA THR A 145 9.84 5.69 -18.56
C THR A 145 10.06 4.16 -18.50
N ASP A 146 9.06 3.41 -18.06
CA ASP A 146 9.08 1.93 -17.99
C ASP A 146 8.35 1.26 -19.15
N GLY A 147 8.06 2.00 -20.21
CA GLY A 147 7.33 1.53 -21.39
C GLY A 147 5.81 1.69 -21.30
N GLY A 148 5.28 2.30 -20.25
CA GLY A 148 3.84 2.56 -20.08
C GLY A 148 3.00 1.30 -19.86
N GLY A 149 1.67 1.47 -19.93
CA GLY A 149 0.70 0.38 -19.74
C GLY A 149 0.54 -0.03 -18.28
N THR A 150 0.19 -1.29 -18.05
CA THR A 150 -0.07 -1.83 -16.71
C THR A 150 0.73 -3.10 -16.46
N GLU A 151 0.86 -3.46 -15.20
CA GLU A 151 1.42 -4.72 -14.73
C GLU A 151 0.66 -5.20 -13.50
N THR A 152 0.92 -6.41 -13.03
CA THR A 152 0.26 -6.99 -11.85
C THR A 152 1.26 -7.33 -10.77
N CYS A 153 0.82 -7.22 -9.52
CA CYS A 153 1.55 -7.76 -8.37
C CYS A 153 0.56 -8.34 -7.36
N THR A 154 1.08 -9.09 -6.40
CA THR A 154 0.26 -9.72 -5.35
C THR A 154 0.72 -9.23 -4.01
N ASP A 155 -0.16 -8.56 -3.28
CA ASP A 155 0.12 -7.92 -2.00
C ASP A 155 -1.02 -8.16 -1.00
N LYS A 156 -0.73 -7.99 0.29
CA LYS A 156 -1.71 -8.02 1.38
C LYS A 156 -2.25 -6.64 1.70
N ILE A 157 -1.40 -5.64 1.59
CA ILE A 157 -1.70 -4.23 1.87
C ILE A 157 -1.11 -3.38 0.74
N PHE A 158 -1.93 -2.52 0.17
CA PHE A 158 -1.57 -1.70 -0.98
C PHE A 158 -2.34 -0.38 -0.98
N PRO A 159 -1.83 0.67 -1.63
CA PRO A 159 -2.57 1.90 -1.86
C PRO A 159 -3.67 1.67 -2.90
N LEU A 160 -4.80 2.34 -2.72
CA LEU A 160 -5.89 2.30 -3.70
C LEU A 160 -5.49 3.04 -4.99
N SER A 161 -5.96 2.54 -6.11
CA SER A 161 -5.81 3.19 -7.42
C SER A 161 -6.78 4.37 -7.57
N CYS A 162 -6.51 5.26 -8.54
CA CYS A 162 -7.44 6.33 -8.89
C CYS A 162 -8.84 5.79 -9.25
N THR A 163 -8.91 4.68 -9.98
CA THR A 163 -10.17 4.05 -10.35
C THR A 163 -10.95 3.57 -9.12
N GLU A 164 -10.28 2.92 -8.17
CA GLU A 164 -10.91 2.40 -6.96
C GLU A 164 -11.50 3.50 -6.07
N VAL A 165 -10.88 4.68 -6.05
CA VAL A 165 -11.41 5.85 -5.33
C VAL A 165 -12.36 6.71 -6.20
N GLY A 166 -12.71 6.26 -7.39
CA GLY A 166 -13.68 6.94 -8.28
C GLY A 166 -13.11 8.11 -9.07
N LEU A 167 -11.79 8.24 -9.15
CA LEU A 167 -11.13 9.25 -9.98
C LEU A 167 -10.78 8.68 -11.35
N SER A 168 -10.78 9.52 -12.38
CA SER A 168 -10.23 9.18 -13.69
C SER A 168 -8.70 9.25 -13.64
N GLY A 169 -8.02 8.40 -14.41
CA GLY A 169 -6.56 8.36 -14.52
C GLY A 169 -6.12 7.77 -15.86
N ASP A 170 -4.83 7.86 -16.13
CA ASP A 170 -4.24 7.38 -17.39
C ASP A 170 -4.31 5.85 -17.53
N HIS A 171 -4.42 5.14 -16.42
CA HIS A 171 -4.54 3.69 -16.37
C HIS A 171 -5.74 3.26 -15.55
N VAL A 172 -6.63 2.47 -16.13
CA VAL A 172 -7.75 1.86 -15.43
C VAL A 172 -7.23 0.65 -14.67
N CYS A 173 -7.19 0.75 -13.35
CA CYS A 173 -6.73 -0.30 -12.44
C CYS A 173 -7.84 -0.63 -11.44
N GLY A 174 -8.45 -1.80 -11.61
CA GLY A 174 -9.57 -2.24 -10.76
C GLY A 174 -10.91 -1.58 -11.13
N SER A 175 -11.83 -1.62 -10.20
CA SER A 175 -13.15 -0.98 -10.28
C SER A 175 -13.40 -0.12 -9.04
N LYS A 176 -14.35 0.82 -9.12
CA LYS A 176 -14.64 1.72 -8.01
C LYS A 176 -15.17 0.94 -6.80
N LEU A 177 -14.60 1.18 -5.63
CA LEU A 177 -15.05 0.59 -4.36
C LEU A 177 -16.42 1.15 -3.96
N ALA A 178 -17.23 0.32 -3.31
CA ALA A 178 -18.61 0.68 -2.94
C ALA A 178 -18.68 1.93 -2.06
N ILE A 179 -17.70 2.16 -1.19
CA ILE A 179 -17.68 3.35 -0.32
C ILE A 179 -17.61 4.68 -1.08
N PHE A 180 -17.07 4.68 -2.30
CA PHE A 180 -16.93 5.86 -3.17
C PHE A 180 -18.05 5.96 -4.20
N SER A 181 -19.05 5.08 -4.18
CA SER A 181 -20.23 5.16 -5.05
C SER A 181 -21.17 6.28 -4.60
N ASP A 182 -21.66 7.06 -5.57
CA ASP A 182 -22.40 8.31 -5.32
C ASP A 182 -23.82 8.14 -4.75
N ASN A 183 -24.22 6.91 -4.42
CA ASN A 183 -25.57 6.59 -3.91
C ASN A 183 -25.56 6.41 -2.38
N ASN A 184 -24.92 7.36 -1.65
CA ASN A 184 -25.04 7.42 -0.19
C ASN A 184 -25.13 8.85 0.31
#